data_d3f32d883c2a787529d7cee12909aefd
#
_entry.id   d3f32d883c2a787529d7cee12909aefd
#
_cell.length_a   1.000
_cell.length_b   1.000
_cell.length_c   1.000
_cell.angle_alpha   90.00
_cell.angle_beta   90.00
_cell.angle_gamma   90.00
#
_symmetry.space_group_name_H-M   'P 1'
#
loop_
_entity.id
_entity.type
_entity.pdbx_description
1 polymer ?
#
loop_
_entity_poly.entity_id
_entity_poly.type
_entity_poly.pdbx_seq_one_letter_code
_entity_poly.pdbx_strand_id
1 'polypeptide(L)'
;MQPSIAFFDFDGTITTKDTLLEFIKFSKGRFRYYLGFILNSPWLVAYKLKIISNQAAKQRILSWFFQNAPLAGFQADCDRFAEEVMPGLIRPKAIAEIRELREKGFSIVIVSASPEHWLRKWTEQVQAGLLATRLETRPAGASKTGKAETTPATDAQLTGKIMGRNCHGSEKVRRIREAYVLTDYDEILAYGDTSGDRPMLELAKHSFFKPFR
;
A
#
# COMPACT_ATOMS: atom_id res chain seq x y z
N MET A 1 -26.93 -18.08 4.18
CA MET A 1 -26.66 -16.69 3.74
C MET A 1 -25.39 -16.74 2.91
N GLN A 2 -25.38 -16.13 1.75
CA GLN A 2 -24.16 -16.00 0.97
C GLN A 2 -23.18 -15.04 1.68
N PRO A 3 -21.88 -15.20 1.48
CA PRO A 3 -20.88 -14.37 2.14
C PRO A 3 -20.98 -12.91 1.73
N SER A 4 -20.53 -12.01 2.59
CA SER A 4 -20.46 -10.57 2.34
C SER A 4 -19.00 -10.09 2.41
N ILE A 5 -18.63 -9.08 1.61
CA ILE A 5 -17.26 -8.59 1.53
C ILE A 5 -17.21 -7.06 1.51
N ALA A 6 -16.21 -6.49 2.16
CA ALA A 6 -15.98 -5.05 2.19
C ALA A 6 -14.52 -4.73 1.81
N PHE A 7 -14.34 -3.89 0.80
CA PHE A 7 -13.06 -3.41 0.30
C PHE A 7 -12.77 -2.01 0.84
N PHE A 8 -11.62 -1.85 1.45
CA PHE A 8 -11.18 -0.56 2.00
C PHE A 8 -9.89 -0.09 1.32
N ASP A 9 -9.88 1.13 0.81
CA ASP A 9 -8.63 1.84 0.62
C ASP A 9 -8.00 2.17 1.97
N PHE A 10 -6.69 2.41 1.99
CA PHE A 10 -5.94 2.61 3.23
C PHE A 10 -5.58 4.07 3.49
N ASP A 11 -4.75 4.65 2.62
CA ASP A 11 -4.19 5.98 2.82
C ASP A 11 -5.22 7.09 2.61
N GLY A 12 -5.52 7.87 3.67
CA GLY A 12 -6.56 8.90 3.64
C GLY A 12 -7.98 8.39 3.89
N THR A 13 -8.23 7.09 3.71
CA THR A 13 -9.49 6.40 4.06
C THR A 13 -9.44 5.88 5.49
N ILE A 14 -8.67 4.83 5.75
CA ILE A 14 -8.47 4.27 7.09
C ILE A 14 -7.52 5.15 7.90
N THR A 15 -6.50 5.71 7.27
CA THR A 15 -5.53 6.59 7.92
C THR A 15 -5.85 8.06 7.71
N THR A 16 -5.31 8.90 8.61
CA THR A 16 -5.40 10.36 8.50
C THR A 16 -4.37 10.96 7.54
N LYS A 17 -3.29 10.20 7.24
CA LYS A 17 -2.15 10.64 6.43
C LYS A 17 -1.71 9.52 5.47
N ASP A 18 -0.95 9.89 4.44
CA ASP A 18 -0.29 8.97 3.53
C ASP A 18 0.84 8.23 4.26
N THR A 19 0.73 6.91 4.32
CA THR A 19 1.66 6.07 5.09
C THR A 19 3.04 5.96 4.43
N LEU A 20 3.18 6.13 3.12
CA LEU A 20 4.50 6.20 2.47
C LEU A 20 5.30 7.41 2.98
N LEU A 21 4.65 8.57 3.08
CA LEU A 21 5.29 9.79 3.56
C LEU A 21 5.69 9.67 5.03
N GLU A 22 4.81 9.13 5.87
CA GLU A 22 5.09 8.94 7.29
C GLU A 22 6.15 7.85 7.51
N PHE A 23 6.14 6.76 6.74
CA PHE A 23 7.16 5.72 6.78
C PHE A 23 8.55 6.24 6.40
N ILE A 24 8.65 7.06 5.35
CA ILE A 24 9.93 7.70 4.97
C ILE A 24 10.46 8.59 6.11
N LYS A 25 9.59 9.39 6.74
CA LYS A 25 9.98 10.23 7.89
C LYS A 25 10.47 9.40 9.06
N PHE A 26 9.81 8.28 9.35
CA PHE A 26 10.15 7.37 10.41
C PHE A 26 11.50 6.68 10.16
N SER A 27 11.66 6.05 8.99
CA SER A 27 12.83 5.22 8.68
C SER A 27 14.08 6.02 8.29
N LYS A 28 13.93 7.23 7.71
CA LYS A 28 15.05 8.05 7.20
C LYS A 28 15.28 9.33 7.99
N GLY A 29 14.34 9.70 8.86
CA GLY A 29 14.37 10.95 9.60
C GLY A 29 13.91 12.17 8.80
N ARG A 30 13.52 13.22 9.52
CA ARG A 30 12.94 14.43 8.92
C ARG A 30 13.88 15.16 7.95
N PHE A 31 15.16 15.25 8.29
CA PHE A 31 16.12 15.95 7.42
C PHE A 31 16.25 15.29 6.05
N ARG A 32 16.48 13.97 6.01
CA ARG A 32 16.59 13.21 4.75
C ARG A 32 15.27 13.20 3.98
N TYR A 33 14.14 13.18 4.68
CA TYR A 33 12.82 13.31 4.06
C TYR A 33 12.72 14.60 3.27
N TYR A 34 12.92 15.78 3.90
CA TYR A 34 12.80 17.06 3.21
C TYR A 34 13.82 17.21 2.07
N LEU A 35 15.08 16.84 2.31
CA LEU A 35 16.11 16.86 1.28
C LEU A 35 15.72 16.00 0.07
N GLY A 36 15.24 14.77 0.29
CA GLY A 36 14.82 13.88 -0.77
C GLY A 36 13.65 14.44 -1.60
N PHE A 37 12.65 15.05 -0.94
CA PHE A 37 11.53 15.68 -1.65
C PHE A 37 11.92 16.95 -2.39
N ILE A 38 12.80 17.78 -1.86
CA ILE A 38 13.35 18.95 -2.55
C ILE A 38 14.10 18.52 -3.83
N LEU A 39 15.00 17.55 -3.72
CA LEU A 39 15.79 17.07 -4.86
C LEU A 39 14.93 16.33 -5.92
N ASN A 40 13.83 15.73 -5.53
CA ASN A 40 12.89 15.08 -6.44
C ASN A 40 11.69 15.98 -6.83
N SER A 41 11.65 17.24 -6.41
CA SER A 41 10.55 18.16 -6.72
C SER A 41 10.27 18.33 -8.23
N PRO A 42 11.25 18.38 -9.16
CA PRO A 42 10.94 18.44 -10.59
C PRO A 42 10.09 17.26 -11.08
N TRP A 43 10.36 16.05 -10.57
CA TRP A 43 9.58 14.84 -10.90
C TRP A 43 8.17 14.88 -10.30
N LEU A 44 8.03 15.43 -9.10
CA LEU A 44 6.71 15.59 -8.46
C LEU A 44 5.86 16.65 -9.18
N VAL A 45 6.49 17.71 -9.70
CA VAL A 45 5.82 18.69 -10.56
C VAL A 45 5.39 18.03 -11.88
N ALA A 46 6.28 17.27 -12.54
CA ALA A 46 5.95 16.53 -13.75
C ALA A 46 4.78 15.56 -13.54
N TYR A 47 4.69 14.93 -12.36
CA TYR A 47 3.54 14.11 -11.99
C TYR A 47 2.25 14.94 -11.86
N LYS A 48 2.29 16.07 -11.15
CA LYS A 48 1.12 16.97 -11.03
C LYS A 48 0.64 17.50 -12.39
N LEU A 49 1.55 17.75 -13.30
CA LEU A 49 1.25 18.14 -14.68
C LEU A 49 0.85 16.96 -15.58
N LYS A 50 0.71 15.74 -15.01
CA LYS A 50 0.36 14.50 -15.73
C LYS A 50 1.34 14.11 -16.84
N ILE A 51 2.57 14.61 -16.83
CA ILE A 51 3.65 14.26 -17.77
C ILE A 51 4.18 12.86 -17.47
N ILE A 52 4.22 12.47 -16.18
CA ILE A 52 4.61 11.14 -15.76
C ILE A 52 3.48 10.46 -14.99
N SER A 53 3.47 9.12 -15.01
CA SER A 53 2.46 8.34 -14.31
C SER A 53 2.66 8.35 -12.79
N ASN A 54 1.58 8.05 -12.04
CA ASN A 54 1.62 7.84 -10.59
C ASN A 54 2.68 6.79 -10.21
N GLN A 55 2.76 5.69 -10.95
CA GLN A 55 3.75 4.64 -10.71
C GLN A 55 5.18 5.14 -10.89
N ALA A 56 5.46 5.92 -11.95
CA ALA A 56 6.80 6.46 -12.21
C ALA A 56 7.25 7.41 -11.10
N ALA A 57 6.36 8.33 -10.67
CA ALA A 57 6.63 9.24 -9.56
C ALA A 57 6.90 8.47 -8.26
N LYS A 58 6.07 7.48 -7.96
CA LYS A 58 6.23 6.65 -6.76
C LYS A 58 7.52 5.83 -6.79
N GLN A 59 7.85 5.20 -7.91
CA GLN A 59 9.11 4.46 -8.07
C GLN A 59 10.33 5.37 -7.92
N ARG A 60 10.26 6.62 -8.39
CA ARG A 60 11.33 7.59 -8.21
C ARG A 60 11.60 7.85 -6.74
N ILE A 61 10.55 8.07 -5.94
CA ILE A 61 10.66 8.29 -4.50
C ILE A 61 11.17 7.02 -3.79
N LEU A 62 10.60 5.86 -4.10
CA LEU A 62 11.03 4.59 -3.52
C LEU A 62 12.50 4.29 -3.83
N SER A 63 12.95 4.52 -5.06
CA SER A 63 14.35 4.35 -5.45
C SER A 63 15.27 5.29 -4.69
N TRP A 64 14.89 6.56 -4.54
CA TRP A 64 15.70 7.53 -3.81
C TRP A 64 15.94 7.12 -2.36
N PHE A 65 14.92 6.63 -1.67
CA PHE A 65 15.01 6.33 -0.23
C PHE A 65 15.42 4.91 0.09
N PHE A 66 15.11 3.93 -0.77
CA PHE A 66 15.17 2.52 -0.43
C PHE A 66 15.93 1.64 -1.44
N GLN A 67 16.43 2.19 -2.54
CA GLN A 67 17.25 1.39 -3.47
C GLN A 67 18.49 0.83 -2.75
N ASN A 68 18.77 -0.45 -2.96
CA ASN A 68 19.85 -1.21 -2.32
C ASN A 68 19.71 -1.38 -0.80
N ALA A 69 18.58 -1.02 -0.20
CA ALA A 69 18.34 -1.31 1.20
C ALA A 69 18.23 -2.84 1.42
N PRO A 70 18.93 -3.41 2.41
CA PRO A 70 18.78 -4.81 2.79
C PRO A 70 17.31 -5.08 3.18
N LEU A 71 16.71 -6.13 2.61
CA LEU A 71 15.29 -6.43 2.80
C LEU A 71 14.97 -6.71 4.28
N ALA A 72 15.85 -7.41 5.00
CA ALA A 72 15.64 -7.73 6.41
C ALA A 72 15.56 -6.45 7.27
N GLY A 73 16.51 -5.50 7.08
CA GLY A 73 16.48 -4.22 7.79
C GLY A 73 15.28 -3.36 7.43
N PHE A 74 14.90 -3.35 6.15
CA PHE A 74 13.69 -2.66 5.69
C PHE A 74 12.43 -3.25 6.32
N GLN A 75 12.31 -4.59 6.39
CA GLN A 75 11.16 -5.24 7.01
C GLN A 75 11.10 -4.97 8.51
N ALA A 76 12.24 -4.98 9.20
CA ALA A 76 12.29 -4.60 10.62
C ALA A 76 11.80 -3.16 10.86
N ASP A 77 12.18 -2.21 9.99
CA ASP A 77 11.64 -0.84 10.04
C ASP A 77 10.13 -0.80 9.75
N CYS A 78 9.63 -1.63 8.82
CA CYS A 78 8.19 -1.74 8.53
C CYS A 78 7.41 -2.26 9.74
N ASP A 79 7.92 -3.29 10.41
CA ASP A 79 7.28 -3.89 11.59
C ASP A 79 7.24 -2.90 12.76
N ARG A 80 8.32 -2.17 13.00
CA ARG A 80 8.36 -1.09 14.00
C ARG A 80 7.40 0.06 13.65
N PHE A 81 7.34 0.46 12.39
CA PHE A 81 6.40 1.49 11.95
C PHE A 81 4.95 1.06 12.19
N ALA A 82 4.62 -0.19 11.92
CA ALA A 82 3.28 -0.73 12.17
C ALA A 82 2.91 -0.73 13.66
N GLU A 83 3.88 -0.89 14.56
CA GLU A 83 3.67 -0.87 16.02
C GLU A 83 3.71 0.53 16.62
N GLU A 84 4.70 1.34 16.24
CA GLU A 84 5.00 2.61 16.92
C GLU A 84 4.23 3.81 16.32
N VAL A 85 3.98 3.81 15.01
CA VAL A 85 3.45 4.98 14.30
C VAL A 85 2.04 4.74 13.75
N MET A 86 1.80 3.58 13.15
CA MET A 86 0.52 3.27 12.49
C MET A 86 -0.70 3.49 13.39
N PRO A 87 -0.71 3.08 14.67
CA PRO A 87 -1.87 3.29 15.54
C PRO A 87 -2.30 4.76 15.66
N GLY A 88 -1.33 5.69 15.67
CA GLY A 88 -1.59 7.13 15.71
C GLY A 88 -2.12 7.71 14.39
N LEU A 89 -2.07 6.96 13.30
CA LEU A 89 -2.58 7.37 11.99
C LEU A 89 -4.00 6.85 11.73
N ILE A 90 -4.42 5.78 12.40
CA ILE A 90 -5.70 5.12 12.16
C ILE A 90 -6.86 5.99 12.63
N ARG A 91 -7.87 6.14 11.79
CA ARG A 91 -9.11 6.84 12.13
C ARG A 91 -9.98 5.99 13.05
N PRO A 92 -10.40 6.48 14.23
CA PRO A 92 -11.26 5.71 15.14
C PRO A 92 -12.56 5.22 14.49
N LYS A 93 -13.19 6.04 13.65
CA LYS A 93 -14.42 5.66 12.92
C LYS A 93 -14.18 4.52 11.94
N ALA A 94 -13.02 4.47 11.27
CA ALA A 94 -12.70 3.41 10.32
C ALA A 94 -12.53 2.06 11.03
N ILE A 95 -11.85 2.04 12.18
CA ILE A 95 -11.68 0.80 12.93
C ILE A 95 -13.00 0.32 13.57
N ALA A 96 -13.87 1.24 13.98
CA ALA A 96 -15.20 0.91 14.48
C ALA A 96 -16.04 0.25 13.38
N GLU A 97 -16.07 0.82 12.18
CA GLU A 97 -16.75 0.27 11.01
C GLU A 97 -16.23 -1.14 10.65
N ILE A 98 -14.91 -1.32 10.60
CA ILE A 98 -14.29 -2.63 10.32
C ILE A 98 -14.74 -3.68 11.34
N ARG A 99 -14.81 -3.32 12.63
CA ARG A 99 -15.26 -4.23 13.70
C ARG A 99 -16.73 -4.59 13.53
N GLU A 100 -17.58 -3.60 13.31
CA GLU A 100 -19.02 -3.79 13.12
C GLU A 100 -19.30 -4.70 11.91
N LEU A 101 -18.64 -4.45 10.77
CA LEU A 101 -18.79 -5.30 9.59
C LEU A 101 -18.33 -6.74 9.84
N ARG A 102 -17.24 -6.93 10.57
CA ARG A 102 -16.79 -8.28 10.95
C ARG A 102 -17.79 -9.00 11.84
N GLU A 103 -18.38 -8.31 12.82
CA GLU A 103 -19.44 -8.86 13.68
C GLU A 103 -20.67 -9.27 12.85
N LYS A 104 -20.94 -8.54 11.74
CA LYS A 104 -21.99 -8.89 10.77
C LYS A 104 -21.56 -9.99 9.78
N GLY A 105 -20.35 -10.55 9.90
CA GLY A 105 -19.87 -11.65 9.06
C GLY A 105 -19.22 -11.22 7.73
N PHE A 106 -18.90 -9.95 7.54
CA PHE A 106 -18.20 -9.49 6.34
C PHE A 106 -16.73 -9.91 6.34
N SER A 107 -16.26 -10.38 5.20
CA SER A 107 -14.83 -10.48 4.89
C SER A 107 -14.27 -9.08 4.62
N ILE A 108 -13.25 -8.68 5.38
CA ILE A 108 -12.62 -7.36 5.23
C ILE A 108 -11.36 -7.50 4.37
N VAL A 109 -11.21 -6.64 3.37
CA VAL A 109 -10.05 -6.63 2.45
C VAL A 109 -9.54 -5.20 2.29
N ILE A 110 -8.26 -5.02 2.61
CA ILE A 110 -7.56 -3.76 2.36
C ILE A 110 -6.98 -3.77 0.95
N VAL A 111 -7.30 -2.74 0.16
CA VAL A 111 -6.86 -2.60 -1.23
C VAL A 111 -6.10 -1.30 -1.39
N SER A 112 -4.75 -1.34 -1.31
CA SER A 112 -3.94 -0.14 -1.16
C SER A 112 -2.85 0.01 -2.22
N ALA A 113 -2.64 1.25 -2.63
CA ALA A 113 -1.47 1.62 -3.41
C ALA A 113 -0.17 1.56 -2.57
N SER A 114 -0.23 1.63 -1.25
CA SER A 114 0.95 1.52 -0.38
C SER A 114 1.59 0.14 -0.45
N PRO A 115 2.91 0.02 -0.30
CA PRO A 115 3.61 -1.25 -0.22
C PRO A 115 3.09 -2.17 0.88
N GLU A 116 2.93 -3.45 0.55
CA GLU A 116 2.41 -4.47 1.48
C GLU A 116 3.27 -4.62 2.75
N HIS A 117 4.58 -4.34 2.66
CA HIS A 117 5.54 -4.58 3.72
C HIS A 117 5.17 -3.94 5.06
N TRP A 118 4.72 -2.68 5.07
CA TRP A 118 4.32 -2.01 6.31
C TRP A 118 2.82 -2.10 6.63
N LEU A 119 2.00 -2.62 5.69
CA LEU A 119 0.57 -2.84 5.92
C LEU A 119 0.30 -4.21 6.52
N ARG A 120 1.12 -5.21 6.18
CA ARG A 120 0.89 -6.63 6.49
C ARG A 120 0.64 -6.85 7.98
N LYS A 121 1.52 -6.39 8.84
CA LYS A 121 1.40 -6.58 10.29
C LYS A 121 0.10 -6.00 10.85
N TRP A 122 -0.27 -4.80 10.39
CA TRP A 122 -1.54 -4.18 10.81
C TRP A 122 -2.75 -4.94 10.28
N THR A 123 -2.74 -5.37 9.02
CA THR A 123 -3.86 -6.14 8.44
C THR A 123 -4.05 -7.49 9.11
N GLU A 124 -2.97 -8.14 9.52
CA GLU A 124 -3.01 -9.38 10.31
C GLU A 124 -3.66 -9.14 11.69
N GLN A 125 -3.33 -8.06 12.38
CA GLN A 125 -3.93 -7.69 13.68
C GLN A 125 -5.44 -7.46 13.58
N VAL A 126 -5.92 -6.85 12.49
CA VAL A 126 -7.36 -6.63 12.27
C VAL A 126 -8.01 -7.78 11.49
N GLN A 127 -7.28 -8.85 11.21
CA GLN A 127 -7.72 -10.04 10.47
C GLN A 127 -8.35 -9.68 9.10
N ALA A 128 -7.72 -8.77 8.37
CA ALA A 128 -8.15 -8.37 7.03
C ALA A 128 -7.26 -8.98 5.95
N GLY A 129 -7.84 -9.31 4.80
CA GLY A 129 -7.09 -9.61 3.59
C GLY A 129 -6.34 -8.38 3.09
N LEU A 130 -5.26 -8.58 2.32
CA LEU A 130 -4.42 -7.50 1.81
C LEU A 130 -4.15 -7.66 0.32
N LEU A 131 -4.58 -6.66 -0.46
CA LEU A 131 -4.22 -6.46 -1.87
C LEU A 131 -3.46 -5.13 -1.97
N ALA A 132 -2.13 -5.18 -1.98
CA ALA A 132 -1.31 -3.98 -1.91
C ALA A 132 -0.18 -3.99 -2.95
N THR A 133 0.47 -2.86 -3.13
CA THR A 133 1.61 -2.75 -4.03
C THR A 133 2.77 -3.62 -3.51
N ARG A 134 3.42 -4.35 -4.41
CA ARG A 134 4.61 -5.16 -4.10
C ARG A 134 5.86 -4.44 -4.53
N LEU A 135 6.90 -4.48 -3.70
CA LEU A 135 8.21 -3.96 -4.06
C LEU A 135 9.06 -5.06 -4.71
N GLU A 136 9.84 -4.65 -5.71
CA GLU A 136 10.77 -5.55 -6.39
C GLU A 136 12.02 -5.72 -5.54
N THR A 137 12.46 -6.97 -5.38
CA THR A 137 13.69 -7.35 -4.69
C THR A 137 14.66 -8.05 -5.64
N ARG A 138 15.94 -8.06 -5.29
CA ARG A 138 16.99 -8.82 -5.97
C ARG A 138 17.96 -9.40 -4.95
N PRO A 139 18.69 -10.49 -5.28
CA PRO A 139 19.77 -10.97 -4.44
C PRO A 139 20.84 -9.89 -4.23
N ALA A 140 21.42 -9.81 -3.04
CA ALA A 140 22.56 -8.93 -2.78
C ALA A 140 23.75 -9.37 -3.65
N GLY A 141 24.49 -8.41 -4.21
CA GLY A 141 25.64 -8.70 -5.07
C GLY A 141 25.29 -9.05 -6.53
N ALA A 142 24.02 -9.19 -6.90
CA ALA A 142 23.65 -9.36 -8.31
C ALA A 142 23.98 -8.09 -9.11
N SER A 143 25.12 -8.12 -9.80
CA SER A 143 25.51 -7.10 -10.77
C SER A 143 24.52 -7.09 -11.95
N LYS A 144 24.43 -5.98 -12.67
CA LYS A 144 23.61 -5.83 -13.89
C LYS A 144 23.99 -6.82 -15.02
N THR A 145 24.99 -7.66 -14.83
CA THR A 145 25.57 -8.61 -15.81
C THR A 145 25.19 -10.08 -15.58
N GLY A 146 24.03 -10.38 -14.99
CA GLY A 146 23.34 -11.66 -15.25
C GLY A 146 24.00 -12.97 -14.80
N LYS A 147 25.01 -12.99 -13.93
CA LYS A 147 25.46 -14.23 -13.27
C LYS A 147 24.84 -14.33 -11.87
N ALA A 148 23.86 -15.22 -11.75
CA ALA A 148 23.26 -15.58 -10.47
C ALA A 148 24.25 -16.45 -9.69
N GLU A 149 24.93 -15.87 -8.72
CA GLU A 149 25.49 -16.66 -7.62
C GLU A 149 24.34 -17.00 -6.66
N THR A 150 24.28 -18.27 -6.28
CA THR A 150 23.29 -18.82 -5.32
C THR A 150 23.54 -18.23 -3.93
N THR A 151 23.05 -17.04 -3.70
CA THR A 151 23.10 -16.35 -2.39
C THR A 151 21.86 -16.73 -1.58
N PRO A 152 21.96 -17.02 -0.27
CA PRO A 152 20.82 -17.33 0.58
C PRO A 152 19.75 -16.23 0.52
N ALA A 153 18.48 -16.59 0.65
CA ALA A 153 17.34 -15.66 0.62
C ALA A 153 17.41 -14.53 1.68
N THR A 154 18.30 -14.66 2.66
CA THR A 154 18.59 -13.68 3.72
C THR A 154 19.25 -12.39 3.20
N ASP A 155 19.89 -12.40 2.04
CA ASP A 155 20.67 -11.28 1.49
C ASP A 155 19.94 -10.51 0.37
N ALA A 156 18.62 -10.57 0.32
CA ALA A 156 17.84 -9.80 -0.66
C ALA A 156 17.90 -8.29 -0.39
N GLN A 157 17.89 -7.50 -1.47
CA GLN A 157 17.87 -6.04 -1.43
C GLN A 157 16.69 -5.50 -2.25
N LEU A 158 16.17 -4.35 -1.84
CA LEU A 158 15.18 -3.63 -2.63
C LEU A 158 15.81 -3.01 -3.88
N THR A 159 15.14 -3.09 -5.02
CA THR A 159 15.55 -2.38 -6.23
C THR A 159 15.07 -0.92 -6.26
N GLY A 160 14.14 -0.55 -5.36
CA GLY A 160 13.43 0.72 -5.37
C GLY A 160 12.29 0.78 -6.39
N LYS A 161 12.04 -0.32 -7.11
CA LYS A 161 10.95 -0.44 -8.09
C LYS A 161 9.75 -1.17 -7.51
N ILE A 162 8.63 -1.04 -8.20
CA ILE A 162 7.39 -1.77 -7.93
C ILE A 162 7.40 -3.04 -8.79
N MET A 163 7.13 -4.18 -8.18
CA MET A 163 6.94 -5.43 -8.89
C MET A 163 5.58 -5.41 -9.59
N GLY A 164 5.60 -5.37 -10.93
CA GLY A 164 4.41 -5.24 -11.74
C GLY A 164 3.81 -3.83 -11.70
N ARG A 165 2.52 -3.70 -11.36
CA ARG A 165 1.79 -2.44 -11.35
C ARG A 165 1.50 -1.95 -9.94
N ASN A 166 1.48 -0.62 -9.76
CA ASN A 166 1.01 0.02 -8.54
C ASN A 166 -0.48 -0.27 -8.34
N CYS A 167 -0.88 -0.71 -7.15
CA CYS A 167 -2.28 -1.04 -6.82
C CYS A 167 -3.14 0.24 -6.69
N HIS A 168 -3.36 0.90 -7.84
CA HIS A 168 -4.04 2.19 -7.94
C HIS A 168 -4.96 2.22 -9.16
N GLY A 169 -6.13 2.85 -9.06
CA GLY A 169 -7.07 2.95 -10.16
C GLY A 169 -7.62 1.58 -10.59
N SER A 170 -7.63 1.31 -11.88
CA SER A 170 -8.11 0.04 -12.44
C SER A 170 -7.32 -1.19 -11.95
N GLU A 171 -6.09 -1.00 -11.50
CA GLU A 171 -5.29 -2.09 -10.93
C GLU A 171 -5.89 -2.64 -9.63
N LYS A 172 -6.55 -1.80 -8.81
CA LYS A 172 -7.32 -2.25 -7.65
C LYS A 172 -8.40 -3.26 -8.06
N VAL A 173 -9.17 -2.91 -9.10
CA VAL A 173 -10.23 -3.77 -9.66
C VAL A 173 -9.67 -5.08 -10.19
N ARG A 174 -8.57 -5.00 -10.96
CA ARG A 174 -7.93 -6.21 -11.50
C ARG A 174 -7.55 -7.18 -10.38
N ARG A 175 -6.89 -6.70 -9.34
CA ARG A 175 -6.48 -7.55 -8.20
C ARG A 175 -7.64 -8.09 -7.41
N ILE A 176 -8.71 -7.32 -7.22
CA ILE A 176 -9.93 -7.79 -6.56
C ILE A 176 -10.52 -8.96 -7.37
N ARG A 177 -10.68 -8.80 -8.69
CA ARG A 177 -11.25 -9.85 -9.56
C ARG A 177 -10.37 -11.09 -9.71
N GLU A 178 -9.06 -10.95 -9.54
CA GLU A 178 -8.12 -12.09 -9.53
C GLU A 178 -8.19 -12.87 -8.21
N ALA A 179 -8.48 -12.20 -7.10
CA ALA A 179 -8.50 -12.81 -5.78
C ALA A 179 -9.89 -13.28 -5.33
N TYR A 180 -10.96 -12.69 -5.88
CA TYR A 180 -12.34 -12.91 -5.43
C TYR A 180 -13.29 -13.06 -6.61
N VAL A 181 -14.15 -14.07 -6.56
CA VAL A 181 -15.29 -14.25 -7.48
C VAL A 181 -16.45 -13.43 -6.92
N LEU A 182 -16.66 -12.24 -7.45
CA LEU A 182 -17.59 -11.26 -6.87
C LEU A 182 -19.06 -11.71 -6.89
N THR A 183 -19.42 -12.62 -7.79
CA THR A 183 -20.77 -13.21 -7.86
C THR A 183 -21.09 -14.13 -6.69
N ASP A 184 -20.08 -14.54 -5.90
CA ASP A 184 -20.28 -15.40 -4.75
C ASP A 184 -20.69 -14.62 -3.48
N TYR A 185 -20.77 -13.28 -3.59
CA TYR A 185 -21.07 -12.37 -2.47
C TYR A 185 -22.42 -11.69 -2.67
N ASP A 186 -23.31 -11.77 -1.67
CA ASP A 186 -24.59 -11.06 -1.66
C ASP A 186 -24.43 -9.55 -1.48
N GLU A 187 -23.51 -9.16 -0.60
CA GLU A 187 -23.23 -7.77 -0.26
C GLU A 187 -21.75 -7.45 -0.53
N ILE A 188 -21.53 -6.39 -1.32
CA ILE A 188 -20.21 -5.87 -1.63
C ILE A 188 -20.19 -4.39 -1.24
N LEU A 189 -19.35 -4.05 -0.28
CA LEU A 189 -19.11 -2.67 0.16
C LEU A 189 -17.75 -2.19 -0.31
N ALA A 190 -17.59 -0.88 -0.58
CA ALA A 190 -16.29 -0.30 -0.88
C ALA A 190 -16.14 1.09 -0.27
N TYR A 191 -14.96 1.36 0.27
CA TYR A 191 -14.61 2.58 0.99
C TYR A 191 -13.34 3.19 0.37
N GLY A 192 -13.39 4.47 0.01
CA GLY A 192 -12.25 5.16 -0.62
C GLY A 192 -12.33 6.68 -0.45
N ASP A 193 -11.25 7.40 -0.78
CA ASP A 193 -11.20 8.86 -0.59
C ASP A 193 -10.66 9.65 -1.78
N THR A 194 -10.08 8.98 -2.75
CA THR A 194 -9.47 9.61 -3.93
C THR A 194 -10.12 9.17 -5.25
N SER A 195 -9.80 9.90 -6.33
CA SER A 195 -10.20 9.49 -7.69
C SER A 195 -9.60 8.13 -8.11
N GLY A 196 -8.49 7.73 -7.49
CA GLY A 196 -7.88 6.42 -7.71
C GLY A 196 -8.71 5.25 -7.17
N ASP A 197 -9.67 5.52 -6.29
CA ASP A 197 -10.53 4.50 -5.70
C ASP A 197 -11.85 4.33 -6.47
N ARG A 198 -12.20 5.28 -7.34
CA ARG A 198 -13.46 5.24 -8.10
C ARG A 198 -13.73 3.90 -8.77
N PRO A 199 -12.76 3.29 -9.50
CA PRO A 199 -13.02 2.00 -10.13
C PRO A 199 -13.36 0.89 -9.12
N MET A 200 -12.78 0.92 -7.93
CA MET A 200 -13.09 -0.01 -6.83
C MET A 200 -14.47 0.30 -6.22
N LEU A 201 -14.80 1.57 -6.04
CA LEU A 201 -16.10 1.99 -5.53
C LEU A 201 -17.25 1.59 -6.48
N GLU A 202 -17.00 1.61 -7.78
CA GLU A 202 -17.98 1.22 -8.82
C GLU A 202 -18.22 -0.31 -8.88
N LEU A 203 -17.36 -1.13 -8.27
CA LEU A 203 -17.61 -2.58 -8.12
C LEU A 203 -18.65 -2.91 -7.06
N ALA A 204 -18.79 -2.03 -6.08
CA ALA A 204 -19.59 -2.30 -4.89
C ALA A 204 -21.07 -2.01 -5.12
N LYS A 205 -21.91 -2.79 -4.44
CA LYS A 205 -23.34 -2.52 -4.33
C LYS A 205 -23.62 -1.23 -3.55
N HIS A 206 -22.80 -1.02 -2.49
CA HIS A 206 -22.81 0.22 -1.72
C HIS A 206 -21.39 0.77 -1.61
N SER A 207 -21.20 2.04 -1.98
CA SER A 207 -19.91 2.70 -1.99
C SER A 207 -19.89 3.94 -1.12
N PHE A 208 -18.79 4.14 -0.41
CA PHE A 208 -18.61 5.22 0.57
C PHE A 208 -17.37 6.05 0.22
N PHE A 209 -17.60 7.28 -0.23
CA PHE A 209 -16.53 8.21 -0.57
C PHE A 209 -16.25 9.16 0.59
N LYS A 210 -15.02 9.13 1.12
CA LYS A 210 -14.57 9.92 2.30
C LYS A 210 -15.40 9.70 3.57
N PRO A 211 -15.75 8.44 3.93
CA PRO A 211 -16.78 8.16 4.93
C PRO A 211 -16.37 8.54 6.36
N PHE A 212 -15.05 8.56 6.64
CA PHE A 212 -14.55 8.72 8.02
C PHE A 212 -13.97 10.11 8.32
N ARG A 213 -14.22 11.08 7.46
CA ARG A 213 -13.78 12.49 7.65
C ARG A 213 -14.78 13.31 8.43
#